data_fa5662a4a1f380c57454313a1acfac18
#
_entry.id   fa5662a4a1f380c57454313a1acfac18
#
_cell.length_a   1.000
_cell.length_b   1.000
_cell.length_c   1.000
_cell.angle_alpha   90.00
_cell.angle_beta   90.00
_cell.angle_gamma   90.00
#
_symmetry.space_group_name_H-M   'P 1'
#
loop_
_entity.id
_entity.type
_entity.pdbx_description
1 polymer ?
#
loop_
_entity_poly.entity_id
_entity_poly.type
_entity_poly.pdbx_seq_one_letter_code
_entity_poly.pdbx_strand_id
1 'polypeptide(L)'
;FLKAMPQNSIIIMYNLLLTTTVNPYAAAWAGDASYFGSQDSSLYHYLKGYGFTQLDQFDSNKPFIFKFIKENPSLMYQAIGQNTSEIVTVRLPITLTRTEGVIVSPVFGPAATWTQFHWGGYPKEFVNRDSVRFKIIGINSTGSETQLMVLDTSNKHVDISSISAAQYPYLKLRMDNYDSLKGTPYELDYWRLNYVPVPEGAIATNLLYSMTDTVNQGEAVSFAVAFKNIGQVAFRDSIKVELKVTDANNANQTFYVPKLKALQPGDTAIIRAVLDTRTLSGLNTLVLDVNPGNDQPEQQHTNNVLFADLYVSADRFNPLLDVTFDAVHILNRDIVSSRPNILIKLKDESRFLALKDTALMKLQVRYPDGTLHNYHFNGDTMRFIPADLSAGENTASIEFKPWFPEDGEYELI
;
A
#
# COMPACT_ATOMS: atom_id res chain seq x y z
N PHE A 1 10.59 -28.28 14.98
CA PHE A 1 9.44 -28.00 15.87
C PHE A 1 9.17 -29.17 16.82
N LEU A 2 8.77 -30.36 16.34
CA LEU A 2 8.43 -31.50 17.21
C LEU A 2 9.56 -31.91 18.16
N LYS A 3 10.80 -31.88 17.72
CA LYS A 3 11.98 -32.20 18.55
C LYS A 3 12.19 -31.17 19.68
N ALA A 4 11.77 -29.93 19.49
CA ALA A 4 11.90 -28.86 20.49
C ALA A 4 10.76 -28.85 21.53
N MET A 5 9.74 -29.68 21.39
CA MET A 5 8.66 -29.79 22.37
C MET A 5 9.18 -30.37 23.68
N PRO A 6 8.64 -29.94 24.84
CA PRO A 6 9.02 -30.54 26.16
C PRO A 6 8.76 -32.04 26.21
N GLN A 7 9.53 -32.75 27.04
CA GLN A 7 9.26 -34.16 27.35
C GLN A 7 7.83 -34.36 27.87
N ASN A 8 7.24 -35.52 27.60
CA ASN A 8 5.86 -35.87 27.95
C ASN A 8 4.77 -34.95 27.34
N SER A 9 5.11 -34.10 26.38
CA SER A 9 4.09 -33.37 25.63
C SER A 9 3.19 -34.36 24.87
N ILE A 10 1.87 -34.18 25.00
CA ILE A 10 0.89 -34.90 24.18
C ILE A 10 0.83 -34.21 22.82
N ILE A 11 1.14 -34.92 21.76
CA ILE A 11 1.12 -34.43 20.39
C ILE A 11 0.00 -35.14 19.64
N ILE A 12 -0.88 -34.36 19.05
CA ILE A 12 -1.98 -34.84 18.20
C ILE A 12 -1.79 -34.22 16.82
N MET A 13 -1.64 -35.05 15.82
CA MET A 13 -1.55 -34.65 14.42
C MET A 13 -2.77 -35.16 13.67
N TYR A 14 -3.39 -34.31 12.90
CA TYR A 14 -4.52 -34.64 12.05
C TYR A 14 -4.50 -33.77 10.81
N ASN A 15 -5.22 -34.16 9.77
CA ASN A 15 -5.41 -33.35 8.57
C ASN A 15 -6.87 -32.94 8.42
N LEU A 16 -7.03 -31.79 7.75
CA LEU A 16 -8.32 -31.36 7.21
C LEU A 16 -8.25 -31.59 5.70
N LEU A 17 -9.12 -32.48 5.19
CA LEU A 17 -9.11 -32.80 3.77
C LEU A 17 -9.75 -31.68 2.95
N LEU A 18 -8.98 -31.12 2.03
CA LEU A 18 -9.48 -30.31 0.92
C LEU A 18 -9.53 -31.20 -0.32
N THR A 19 -10.67 -31.31 -0.93
CA THR A 19 -11.11 -32.39 -1.84
C THR A 19 -10.43 -32.45 -3.22
N THR A 20 -9.38 -31.70 -3.52
CA THR A 20 -8.98 -31.49 -4.92
C THR A 20 -7.61 -32.03 -5.34
N THR A 21 -6.80 -32.57 -4.43
CA THR A 21 -5.42 -33.00 -4.80
C THR A 21 -5.15 -34.42 -4.31
N VAL A 22 -4.88 -35.32 -5.24
CA VAL A 22 -4.37 -36.66 -4.91
C VAL A 22 -2.85 -36.54 -4.76
N ASN A 23 -2.35 -36.79 -3.55
CA ASN A 23 -0.91 -36.82 -3.28
C ASN A 23 -0.53 -38.21 -2.73
N PRO A 24 0.54 -38.83 -3.20
CA PRO A 24 1.12 -40.02 -2.59
C PRO A 24 1.86 -39.65 -1.30
N TYR A 25 1.14 -39.32 -0.27
CA TYR A 25 1.68 -38.68 0.93
C TYR A 25 2.81 -39.45 1.58
N ALA A 26 2.68 -40.75 1.72
CA ALA A 26 3.75 -41.56 2.34
C ALA A 26 5.04 -41.52 1.51
N ALA A 27 4.95 -41.61 0.21
CA ALA A 27 6.10 -41.56 -0.70
C ALA A 27 6.75 -40.16 -0.71
N ALA A 28 5.93 -39.10 -0.73
CA ALA A 28 6.40 -37.73 -0.69
C ALA A 28 7.08 -37.40 0.65
N TRP A 29 6.50 -37.85 1.75
CA TRP A 29 7.08 -37.63 3.08
C TRP A 29 8.35 -38.44 3.29
N ALA A 30 8.43 -39.67 2.79
CA ALA A 30 9.68 -40.45 2.85
C ALA A 30 10.81 -39.81 2.07
N GLY A 31 10.48 -39.10 0.96
CA GLY A 31 11.43 -38.36 0.15
C GLY A 31 11.98 -37.07 0.81
N ASP A 32 11.34 -36.56 1.86
CA ASP A 32 11.75 -35.32 2.54
C ASP A 32 13.14 -35.49 3.21
N ALA A 33 13.53 -36.70 3.58
CA ALA A 33 14.86 -37.00 4.11
C ALA A 33 15.98 -36.62 3.16
N SER A 34 15.78 -36.81 1.84
CA SER A 34 16.75 -36.40 0.83
C SER A 34 16.78 -34.88 0.66
N TYR A 35 15.63 -34.22 0.76
CA TYR A 35 15.54 -32.76 0.68
C TYR A 35 16.20 -32.05 1.87
N PHE A 36 16.00 -32.57 3.09
CA PHE A 36 16.57 -32.00 4.31
C PHE A 36 17.94 -32.56 4.71
N GLY A 37 18.50 -33.45 3.90
CA GLY A 37 19.85 -33.99 4.03
C GLY A 37 20.03 -35.07 5.08
N SER A 38 18.96 -35.46 5.82
CA SER A 38 19.02 -36.57 6.76
C SER A 38 17.65 -37.13 7.14
N GLN A 39 17.60 -38.39 7.54
CA GLN A 39 16.39 -39.02 8.11
C GLN A 39 15.95 -38.35 9.42
N ASP A 40 16.91 -37.83 10.19
CA ASP A 40 16.64 -37.12 11.45
C ASP A 40 15.86 -35.82 11.27
N SER A 41 15.88 -35.24 10.08
CA SER A 41 15.15 -34.02 9.73
C SER A 41 13.81 -34.31 9.03
N SER A 42 13.53 -35.56 8.74
CA SER A 42 12.34 -36.03 8.05
C SER A 42 11.17 -36.25 9.02
N LEU A 43 10.01 -35.65 8.70
CA LEU A 43 8.80 -35.87 9.47
C LEU A 43 8.36 -37.35 9.38
N TYR A 44 8.44 -37.96 8.20
CA TYR A 44 8.09 -39.37 7.97
C TYR A 44 8.91 -40.28 8.88
N HIS A 45 10.24 -40.16 8.88
CA HIS A 45 11.12 -40.99 9.67
C HIS A 45 10.96 -40.76 11.18
N TYR A 46 10.72 -39.51 11.57
CA TYR A 46 10.41 -39.17 12.96
C TYR A 46 9.15 -39.88 13.45
N LEU A 47 8.05 -39.83 12.68
CA LEU A 47 6.80 -40.50 13.03
C LEU A 47 6.92 -42.03 13.01
N LYS A 48 7.63 -42.60 12.04
CA LYS A 48 7.95 -44.04 11.99
C LYS A 48 8.74 -44.49 13.21
N GLY A 49 9.70 -43.66 13.68
CA GLY A 49 10.45 -43.91 14.92
C GLY A 49 9.58 -43.98 16.17
N TYR A 50 8.44 -43.28 16.16
CA TYR A 50 7.40 -43.41 17.19
C TYR A 50 6.42 -44.59 16.97
N GLY A 51 6.65 -45.40 15.94
CA GLY A 51 5.86 -46.64 15.69
C GLY A 51 4.57 -46.44 14.88
N PHE A 52 4.45 -45.32 14.14
CA PHE A 52 3.29 -45.09 13.27
C PHE A 52 3.32 -46.02 12.05
N THR A 53 2.89 -47.29 12.23
CA THR A 53 2.95 -48.32 11.18
C THR A 53 1.97 -48.09 10.03
N GLN A 54 0.83 -47.45 10.32
CA GLN A 54 -0.19 -47.14 9.30
C GLN A 54 0.22 -45.98 8.38
N LEU A 55 1.30 -45.29 8.66
CA LEU A 55 1.78 -44.16 7.82
C LEU A 55 2.03 -44.58 6.37
N ASP A 56 2.47 -45.84 6.15
CA ASP A 56 2.73 -46.37 4.81
C ASP A 56 1.42 -46.63 3.99
N GLN A 57 0.29 -46.70 4.67
CA GLN A 57 -1.02 -46.84 4.04
C GLN A 57 -1.62 -45.52 3.56
N PHE A 58 -0.89 -44.42 3.82
CA PHE A 58 -1.33 -43.08 3.45
C PHE A 58 -0.88 -42.77 2.00
N ASP A 59 -1.57 -43.36 1.05
CA ASP A 59 -1.32 -43.37 -0.39
C ASP A 59 -2.22 -42.42 -1.20
N SER A 60 -3.21 -41.83 -0.55
CA SER A 60 -4.20 -40.94 -1.14
C SER A 60 -4.77 -39.99 -0.09
N ASN A 61 -5.65 -39.08 -0.50
CA ASN A 61 -6.36 -38.20 0.44
C ASN A 61 -7.25 -38.99 1.39
N LYS A 62 -6.76 -39.24 2.58
CA LYS A 62 -7.49 -39.97 3.65
C LYS A 62 -7.43 -39.17 4.93
N PRO A 63 -8.48 -39.12 5.74
CA PRO A 63 -8.40 -38.56 7.08
C PRO A 63 -7.48 -39.38 7.95
N PHE A 64 -6.69 -38.71 8.77
CA PHE A 64 -5.88 -39.41 9.75
C PHE A 64 -5.80 -38.66 11.08
N ILE A 65 -5.55 -39.41 12.15
CA ILE A 65 -5.21 -38.89 13.46
C ILE A 65 -4.02 -39.70 13.98
N PHE A 66 -2.93 -39.00 14.34
CA PHE A 66 -1.81 -39.59 15.07
C PHE A 66 -1.67 -38.88 16.41
N LYS A 67 -1.69 -39.68 17.47
CA LYS A 67 -1.43 -39.14 18.83
C LYS A 67 -0.27 -39.92 19.45
N PHE A 68 0.68 -39.19 19.99
CA PHE A 68 1.77 -39.76 20.77
C PHE A 68 2.17 -38.86 21.93
N ILE A 69 2.91 -39.41 22.86
CA ILE A 69 3.55 -38.64 23.92
C ILE A 69 5.04 -38.62 23.62
N LYS A 70 5.61 -37.42 23.59
CA LYS A 70 7.03 -37.24 23.30
C LYS A 70 7.87 -38.05 24.29
N GLU A 71 8.80 -38.85 23.75
CA GLU A 71 9.68 -39.75 24.48
C GLU A 71 8.99 -40.89 25.26
N ASN A 72 7.69 -41.13 24.96
CA ASN A 72 6.96 -42.29 25.50
C ASN A 72 6.14 -42.98 24.38
N PRO A 73 6.77 -43.76 23.49
CA PRO A 73 6.13 -44.36 22.34
C PRO A 73 5.05 -45.43 22.71
N SER A 74 5.04 -45.92 23.94
CA SER A 74 4.03 -46.92 24.37
C SER A 74 2.62 -46.38 24.51
N LEU A 75 2.40 -45.06 24.49
CA LEU A 75 1.10 -44.39 24.58
C LEU A 75 0.66 -43.80 23.25
N MET A 76 0.93 -44.49 22.16
CA MET A 76 0.58 -44.08 20.80
C MET A 76 -0.87 -44.47 20.43
N TYR A 77 -1.51 -43.64 19.64
CA TYR A 77 -2.74 -43.94 18.92
C TYR A 77 -2.60 -43.52 17.46
N GLN A 78 -3.06 -44.40 16.54
CA GLN A 78 -3.06 -44.10 15.12
C GLN A 78 -4.37 -44.57 14.49
N ALA A 79 -4.90 -43.77 13.57
CA ALA A 79 -6.04 -44.15 12.76
C ALA A 79 -5.97 -43.45 11.42
N ILE A 80 -6.19 -44.16 10.34
CA ILE A 80 -6.30 -43.64 8.97
C ILE A 80 -7.59 -44.15 8.37
N GLY A 81 -8.36 -43.26 7.76
CA GLY A 81 -9.60 -43.62 7.07
C GLY A 81 -9.32 -44.41 5.79
N GLN A 82 -10.32 -45.17 5.35
CA GLN A 82 -10.24 -45.98 4.12
C GLN A 82 -10.40 -45.12 2.86
N ASN A 83 -11.12 -43.98 2.97
CA ASN A 83 -11.39 -43.08 1.87
C ASN A 83 -11.55 -41.63 2.37
N THR A 84 -11.72 -40.69 1.44
CA THR A 84 -11.82 -39.23 1.72
C THR A 84 -13.08 -38.81 2.49
N SER A 85 -14.12 -39.64 2.49
CA SER A 85 -15.43 -39.34 3.12
C SER A 85 -15.57 -39.93 4.53
N GLU A 86 -14.59 -40.71 4.97
CA GLU A 86 -14.62 -41.30 6.30
C GLU A 86 -14.27 -40.29 7.37
N ILE A 87 -14.90 -40.37 8.53
CA ILE A 87 -14.59 -39.55 9.69
C ILE A 87 -13.81 -40.38 10.69
N VAL A 88 -12.59 -40.01 10.94
CA VAL A 88 -11.75 -40.62 11.97
C VAL A 88 -11.90 -39.83 13.26
N THR A 89 -12.20 -40.52 14.37
CA THR A 89 -12.42 -39.88 15.68
C THR A 89 -11.52 -40.48 16.73
N VAL A 90 -10.93 -39.65 17.55
CA VAL A 90 -10.23 -40.04 18.77
C VAL A 90 -10.83 -39.35 19.98
N ARG A 91 -11.09 -40.11 21.05
CA ARG A 91 -11.49 -39.58 22.34
C ARG A 91 -10.33 -39.76 23.31
N LEU A 92 -9.82 -38.65 23.82
CA LEU A 92 -8.68 -38.65 24.73
C LEU A 92 -9.12 -38.08 26.08
N PRO A 93 -8.95 -38.81 27.18
CA PRO A 93 -9.02 -38.18 28.48
C PRO A 93 -7.77 -37.33 28.65
N ILE A 94 -7.93 -36.03 28.76
CA ILE A 94 -6.86 -35.11 29.08
C ILE A 94 -7.06 -34.64 30.52
N THR A 95 -6.17 -35.05 31.38
CA THR A 95 -6.14 -34.51 32.75
C THR A 95 -5.30 -33.22 32.72
N LEU A 96 -5.98 -32.09 32.79
CA LEU A 96 -5.32 -30.81 32.91
C LEU A 96 -5.07 -30.52 34.40
N THR A 97 -3.84 -30.26 34.74
CA THR A 97 -3.45 -29.84 36.11
C THR A 97 -3.47 -28.33 36.28
N ARG A 98 -3.85 -27.60 35.21
CA ARG A 98 -3.92 -26.15 35.29
C ARG A 98 -5.25 -25.73 35.91
N THR A 99 -5.14 -24.91 36.94
CA THR A 99 -6.27 -24.32 37.66
C THR A 99 -6.66 -22.97 37.12
N GLU A 100 -5.95 -22.44 36.14
CA GLU A 100 -6.16 -21.12 35.56
C GLU A 100 -6.13 -21.14 34.03
N GLY A 101 -6.92 -20.28 33.42
CA GLY A 101 -7.00 -20.11 31.98
C GLY A 101 -7.28 -18.66 31.61
N VAL A 102 -6.94 -18.29 30.39
CA VAL A 102 -7.14 -16.95 29.85
C VAL A 102 -7.74 -17.03 28.45
N ILE A 103 -8.78 -16.23 28.22
CA ILE A 103 -9.34 -15.99 26.89
C ILE A 103 -9.08 -14.52 26.54
N VAL A 104 -8.63 -14.25 25.33
CA VAL A 104 -8.37 -12.90 24.83
C VAL A 104 -9.09 -12.72 23.49
N SER A 105 -9.77 -11.59 23.33
CA SER A 105 -10.45 -11.26 22.09
C SER A 105 -9.48 -10.72 21.03
N PRO A 106 -9.89 -10.69 19.76
CA PRO A 106 -9.34 -9.74 18.80
C PRO A 106 -9.50 -8.29 19.31
N VAL A 107 -8.82 -7.35 18.64
CA VAL A 107 -8.98 -5.92 18.88
C VAL A 107 -10.27 -5.45 18.23
N PHE A 108 -11.07 -4.66 18.97
CA PHE A 108 -12.27 -4.00 18.49
C PHE A 108 -11.97 -2.53 18.22
N GLY A 109 -12.66 -1.94 17.26
CA GLY A 109 -12.50 -0.53 16.86
C GLY A 109 -11.90 -0.38 15.44
N PRO A 110 -11.56 0.85 15.04
CA PRO A 110 -11.61 2.05 15.86
C PRO A 110 -13.03 2.56 16.11
N ALA A 111 -13.25 3.08 17.30
CA ALA A 111 -14.54 3.61 17.73
C ALA A 111 -14.54 5.15 17.80
N ALA A 112 -15.67 5.76 17.43
CA ALA A 112 -15.95 7.16 17.74
C ALA A 112 -16.49 7.31 19.16
N THR A 113 -17.25 6.31 19.65
CA THR A 113 -17.80 6.27 21.00
C THR A 113 -18.03 4.83 21.42
N TRP A 114 -17.54 4.44 22.58
CA TRP A 114 -17.87 3.18 23.22
C TRP A 114 -19.22 3.31 23.90
N THR A 115 -20.03 2.26 23.92
CA THR A 115 -21.35 2.31 24.55
C THR A 115 -21.54 1.22 25.60
N GLN A 116 -21.51 -0.03 25.23
CA GLN A 116 -21.83 -1.11 26.15
C GLN A 116 -20.95 -2.35 25.91
N PHE A 117 -20.63 -3.04 27.00
CA PHE A 117 -20.06 -4.38 27.00
C PHE A 117 -21.12 -5.38 27.48
N HIS A 118 -21.34 -6.41 26.72
CA HIS A 118 -22.23 -7.52 27.05
C HIS A 118 -21.47 -8.82 27.02
N TRP A 119 -21.79 -9.72 27.91
CA TRP A 119 -21.27 -11.07 27.88
C TRP A 119 -22.28 -12.06 28.43
N GLY A 120 -22.15 -13.33 28.07
CA GLY A 120 -22.93 -14.46 28.57
C GLY A 120 -22.02 -15.64 28.86
N GLY A 121 -22.40 -16.40 29.88
CA GLY A 121 -21.68 -17.58 30.26
C GLY A 121 -22.30 -18.21 31.51
N TYR A 122 -21.79 -19.36 31.87
CA TYR A 122 -22.28 -20.16 33.03
C TYR A 122 -21.16 -21.03 33.62
N PRO A 123 -21.24 -21.38 34.91
CA PRO A 123 -20.38 -22.38 35.52
C PRO A 123 -20.81 -23.80 35.07
N LYS A 124 -19.85 -24.68 34.95
CA LYS A 124 -20.11 -26.10 34.62
C LYS A 124 -20.60 -26.89 35.83
N GLU A 125 -20.26 -26.47 37.03
CA GLU A 125 -20.64 -27.13 38.29
C GLU A 125 -21.91 -26.53 38.88
N PHE A 126 -22.71 -27.41 39.52
CA PHE A 126 -23.92 -26.98 40.21
C PHE A 126 -23.63 -25.97 41.35
N VAL A 127 -22.54 -26.17 42.06
CA VAL A 127 -22.01 -25.18 43.03
C VAL A 127 -20.82 -24.51 42.37
N ASN A 128 -21.05 -23.28 41.86
CA ASN A 128 -20.00 -22.51 41.24
C ASN A 128 -18.92 -22.13 42.26
N ARG A 129 -17.68 -22.51 42.00
CA ARG A 129 -16.47 -22.10 42.72
C ARG A 129 -15.42 -21.46 41.83
N ASP A 130 -15.79 -21.20 40.60
CA ASP A 130 -14.93 -20.52 39.63
C ASP A 130 -14.78 -19.03 40.02
N SER A 131 -13.57 -18.55 39.89
CA SER A 131 -13.28 -17.12 39.95
C SER A 131 -13.06 -16.61 38.56
N VAL A 132 -13.94 -15.72 38.09
CA VAL A 132 -13.88 -15.13 36.77
C VAL A 132 -13.71 -13.63 36.86
N ARG A 133 -12.80 -13.09 36.06
CA ARG A 133 -12.59 -11.65 35.92
C ARG A 133 -12.49 -11.28 34.45
N PHE A 134 -13.33 -10.33 34.05
CA PHE A 134 -13.24 -9.69 32.77
C PHE A 134 -12.41 -8.42 32.86
N LYS A 135 -11.49 -8.21 31.96
CA LYS A 135 -10.70 -7.00 31.85
C LYS A 135 -10.98 -6.33 30.51
N ILE A 136 -11.30 -5.05 30.57
CA ILE A 136 -11.37 -4.20 29.39
C ILE A 136 -10.04 -3.47 29.29
N ILE A 137 -9.35 -3.68 28.19
CA ILE A 137 -8.01 -3.13 27.91
C ILE A 137 -8.17 -2.11 26.80
N GLY A 138 -7.82 -0.85 27.08
CA GLY A 138 -7.76 0.23 26.10
C GLY A 138 -6.44 0.18 25.35
N ILE A 139 -6.50 0.43 24.04
CA ILE A 139 -5.33 0.53 23.18
C ILE A 139 -5.35 1.91 22.56
N ASN A 140 -4.31 2.70 22.79
CA ASN A 140 -4.20 4.05 22.25
C ASN A 140 -3.68 4.03 20.78
N SER A 141 -3.57 5.21 20.17
CA SER A 141 -3.10 5.35 18.78
C SER A 141 -1.66 4.89 18.55
N THR A 142 -0.85 4.75 19.61
CA THR A 142 0.53 4.22 19.52
C THR A 142 0.60 2.72 19.73
N GLY A 143 -0.54 2.04 19.96
CA GLY A 143 -0.61 0.61 20.24
C GLY A 143 -0.34 0.22 21.70
N SER A 144 -0.19 1.20 22.60
CA SER A 144 0.05 0.92 24.02
C SER A 144 -1.24 0.48 24.71
N GLU A 145 -1.14 -0.60 25.50
CA GLU A 145 -2.25 -1.19 26.22
C GLU A 145 -2.35 -0.67 27.66
N THR A 146 -3.56 -0.36 28.09
CA THR A 146 -3.88 0.06 29.47
C THR A 146 -5.11 -0.68 29.95
N GLN A 147 -5.04 -1.32 31.13
CA GLN A 147 -6.21 -1.91 31.76
C GLN A 147 -7.14 -0.81 32.29
N LEU A 148 -8.33 -0.71 31.74
CA LEU A 148 -9.31 0.34 32.08
C LEU A 148 -10.31 -0.10 33.14
N MET A 149 -10.81 -1.34 33.02
CA MET A 149 -11.84 -1.89 33.91
C MET A 149 -11.54 -3.34 34.25
N VAL A 150 -11.95 -3.74 35.47
CA VAL A 150 -12.00 -5.13 35.91
C VAL A 150 -13.41 -5.40 36.41
N LEU A 151 -14.04 -6.42 35.84
CA LEU A 151 -15.44 -6.78 36.10
C LEU A 151 -15.50 -8.22 36.58
N ASP A 152 -16.47 -8.53 37.41
CA ASP A 152 -16.82 -9.88 37.84
C ASP A 152 -18.07 -10.41 37.09
N THR A 153 -18.59 -11.54 37.55
CA THR A 153 -19.76 -12.18 36.93
C THR A 153 -21.11 -11.59 37.36
N SER A 154 -21.14 -10.55 38.24
CA SER A 154 -22.37 -9.98 38.81
C SER A 154 -23.16 -9.18 37.78
N ASN A 155 -22.49 -8.55 36.81
CA ASN A 155 -23.13 -7.70 35.83
C ASN A 155 -22.78 -8.14 34.41
N LYS A 156 -23.79 -8.61 33.66
CA LYS A 156 -23.65 -9.06 32.25
C LYS A 156 -23.81 -7.94 31.23
N HIS A 157 -24.21 -6.73 31.67
CA HIS A 157 -24.46 -5.56 30.83
C HIS A 157 -23.80 -4.35 31.49
N VAL A 158 -22.69 -3.92 30.96
CA VAL A 158 -21.86 -2.86 31.55
C VAL A 158 -21.82 -1.65 30.62
N ASP A 159 -22.17 -0.49 31.14
CA ASP A 159 -21.96 0.77 30.44
C ASP A 159 -20.47 1.12 30.42
N ILE A 160 -19.93 1.32 29.24
CA ILE A 160 -18.53 1.69 28.99
C ILE A 160 -18.41 3.02 28.27
N SER A 161 -19.49 3.83 28.25
CA SER A 161 -19.51 5.13 27.59
C SER A 161 -18.55 6.16 28.20
N SER A 162 -18.11 5.92 29.43
CA SER A 162 -17.08 6.73 30.11
C SER A 162 -15.67 6.51 29.56
N ILE A 163 -15.43 5.45 28.77
CA ILE A 163 -14.15 5.23 28.13
C ILE A 163 -13.99 6.19 26.96
N SER A 164 -12.99 7.05 27.02
CA SER A 164 -12.68 8.00 25.95
C SER A 164 -12.18 7.29 24.70
N ALA A 165 -12.97 7.26 23.64
CA ALA A 165 -12.56 6.71 22.35
C ALA A 165 -11.45 7.55 21.67
N ALA A 166 -11.35 8.85 22.00
CA ALA A 166 -10.24 9.68 21.53
C ALA A 166 -8.89 9.27 22.13
N GLN A 167 -8.89 8.78 23.38
CA GLN A 167 -7.69 8.27 24.05
C GLN A 167 -7.45 6.80 23.73
N TYR A 168 -8.51 6.01 23.67
CA TYR A 168 -8.48 4.57 23.41
C TYR A 168 -9.43 4.24 22.26
N PRO A 169 -9.01 4.49 21.01
CA PRO A 169 -9.81 4.17 19.83
C PRO A 169 -10.06 2.67 19.67
N TYR A 170 -9.26 1.84 20.32
CA TYR A 170 -9.41 0.39 20.28
C TYR A 170 -9.55 -0.19 21.67
N LEU A 171 -10.33 -1.27 21.77
CA LEU A 171 -10.45 -2.07 23.00
C LEU A 171 -10.14 -3.54 22.70
N LYS A 172 -9.63 -4.22 23.71
CA LYS A 172 -9.43 -5.65 23.76
C LYS A 172 -10.03 -6.21 25.05
N LEU A 173 -10.66 -7.37 24.95
CA LEU A 173 -11.26 -8.06 26.08
C LEU A 173 -10.36 -9.19 26.53
N ARG A 174 -10.27 -9.39 27.83
CA ARG A 174 -9.59 -10.52 28.45
C ARG A 174 -10.45 -11.10 29.55
N MET A 175 -10.63 -12.40 29.56
CA MET A 175 -11.26 -13.15 30.63
C MET A 175 -10.18 -14.00 31.32
N ASP A 176 -9.95 -13.77 32.58
CA ASP A 176 -9.16 -14.63 33.44
C ASP A 176 -10.10 -15.57 34.20
N ASN A 177 -9.83 -16.85 34.16
CA ASN A 177 -10.66 -17.89 34.73
C ASN A 177 -9.80 -18.76 35.66
N TYR A 178 -10.28 -19.00 36.86
CA TYR A 178 -9.59 -19.78 37.87
C TYR A 178 -10.55 -20.76 38.56
N ASP A 179 -10.21 -22.06 38.51
CA ASP A 179 -10.87 -23.15 39.24
C ASP A 179 -9.81 -24.04 39.91
N SER A 180 -9.76 -24.00 41.24
CA SER A 180 -8.80 -24.75 42.02
C SER A 180 -9.27 -26.17 42.39
N LEU A 181 -10.54 -26.51 42.12
CA LEU A 181 -11.14 -27.75 42.62
C LEU A 181 -11.22 -28.84 41.58
N LYS A 182 -11.78 -28.54 40.43
CA LYS A 182 -12.07 -29.53 39.40
C LYS A 182 -11.36 -29.31 38.08
N GLY A 183 -10.83 -28.10 37.87
CA GLY A 183 -10.21 -27.69 36.64
C GLY A 183 -11.19 -27.62 35.48
N THR A 184 -12.49 -27.41 35.76
CA THR A 184 -13.54 -27.21 34.78
C THR A 184 -13.84 -25.71 34.67
N PRO A 185 -13.39 -25.05 33.61
CA PRO A 185 -13.46 -23.58 33.50
C PRO A 185 -14.91 -23.11 33.39
N TYR A 186 -15.16 -21.88 33.85
CA TYR A 186 -16.39 -21.16 33.56
C TYR A 186 -16.53 -20.99 32.04
N GLU A 187 -17.65 -21.45 31.48
CA GLU A 187 -17.90 -21.38 30.06
C GLU A 187 -18.30 -19.96 29.62
N LEU A 188 -17.61 -19.43 28.66
CA LEU A 188 -17.98 -18.18 28.00
C LEU A 188 -18.74 -18.50 26.71
N ASP A 189 -20.05 -18.13 26.65
CA ASP A 189 -20.86 -18.30 25.45
C ASP A 189 -20.56 -17.21 24.43
N TYR A 190 -20.54 -15.98 24.88
CA TYR A 190 -20.26 -14.83 24.04
C TYR A 190 -19.79 -13.63 24.85
N TRP A 191 -19.11 -12.72 24.18
CA TRP A 191 -18.94 -11.34 24.56
C TRP A 191 -19.16 -10.42 23.37
N ARG A 192 -19.63 -9.21 23.63
CA ARG A 192 -19.95 -8.21 22.61
C ARG A 192 -19.61 -6.82 23.11
N LEU A 193 -18.96 -6.04 22.25
CA LEU A 193 -18.81 -4.60 22.44
C LEU A 193 -19.71 -3.87 21.46
N ASN A 194 -20.57 -3.00 22.00
CA ASN A 194 -21.35 -2.07 21.20
C ASN A 194 -20.62 -0.73 21.18
N TYR A 195 -20.50 -0.15 20.02
CA TYR A 195 -19.82 1.13 19.83
C TYR A 195 -20.32 1.81 18.55
N VAL A 196 -20.15 3.14 18.49
CA VAL A 196 -20.30 3.90 17.25
C VAL A 196 -18.94 3.86 16.54
N PRO A 197 -18.85 3.32 15.34
CA PRO A 197 -17.58 3.30 14.60
C PRO A 197 -17.20 4.72 14.16
N VAL A 198 -15.95 4.90 13.77
CA VAL A 198 -15.51 6.10 13.04
C VAL A 198 -16.08 6.08 11.62
N PRO A 199 -16.09 7.22 10.89
CA PRO A 199 -16.46 7.23 9.47
C PRO A 199 -15.58 6.28 8.66
N GLU A 200 -16.02 5.98 7.45
CA GLU A 200 -15.27 5.16 6.51
C GLU A 200 -15.43 5.70 5.11
N GLY A 201 -14.33 6.13 4.53
CA GLY A 201 -14.27 6.55 3.14
C GLY A 201 -13.65 5.48 2.26
N ALA A 202 -13.90 5.57 0.97
CA ALA A 202 -13.23 4.73 -0.01
C ALA A 202 -13.15 5.42 -1.37
N ILE A 203 -12.05 5.19 -2.08
CA ILE A 203 -11.94 5.54 -3.48
C ILE A 203 -12.89 4.64 -4.28
N ALA A 204 -13.79 5.27 -5.04
CA ALA A 204 -14.88 4.60 -5.75
C ALA A 204 -14.69 4.71 -7.27
N THR A 205 -13.72 4.00 -7.81
CA THR A 205 -13.39 4.00 -9.24
C THR A 205 -14.55 3.51 -10.12
N ASN A 206 -15.43 2.70 -9.56
CA ASN A 206 -16.65 2.23 -10.22
C ASN A 206 -17.71 3.34 -10.40
N LEU A 207 -17.63 4.44 -9.64
CA LEU A 207 -18.52 5.59 -9.80
C LEU A 207 -17.92 6.61 -10.77
N LEU A 208 -16.65 6.90 -10.62
CA LEU A 208 -15.90 7.76 -11.54
C LEU A 208 -14.41 7.44 -11.43
N TYR A 209 -13.80 7.18 -12.57
CA TYR A 209 -12.37 7.22 -12.77
C TYR A 209 -12.11 7.71 -14.19
N SER A 210 -11.28 8.73 -14.34
CA SER A 210 -10.89 9.30 -15.63
C SER A 210 -9.45 9.79 -15.55
N MET A 211 -8.61 9.23 -16.40
CA MET A 211 -7.24 9.67 -16.64
C MET A 211 -6.79 9.11 -17.99
N THR A 212 -6.08 9.91 -18.77
CA THR A 212 -5.33 9.41 -19.93
C THR A 212 -4.01 8.83 -19.42
N ASP A 213 -3.71 7.59 -19.79
CA ASP A 213 -2.54 6.84 -19.31
C ASP A 213 -1.27 7.10 -20.15
N THR A 214 -1.42 7.68 -21.34
CA THR A 214 -0.33 7.95 -22.29
C THR A 214 -0.51 9.32 -22.91
N VAL A 215 0.47 10.20 -22.74
CA VAL A 215 0.47 11.56 -23.27
C VAL A 215 1.85 11.95 -23.79
N ASN A 216 1.92 13.04 -24.55
CA ASN A 216 3.20 13.65 -24.92
C ASN A 216 3.71 14.56 -23.80
N GLN A 217 5.02 14.77 -23.75
CA GLN A 217 5.65 15.66 -22.78
C GLN A 217 5.12 17.09 -22.98
N GLY A 218 4.71 17.73 -21.87
CA GLY A 218 4.08 19.05 -21.88
C GLY A 218 2.56 19.04 -22.04
N GLU A 219 1.94 17.92 -22.44
CA GLU A 219 0.51 17.78 -22.49
C GLU A 219 -0.07 17.64 -21.09
N ALA A 220 -1.08 18.47 -20.77
CA ALA A 220 -1.72 18.42 -19.45
C ALA A 220 -2.65 17.23 -19.33
N VAL A 221 -2.49 16.44 -18.24
CA VAL A 221 -3.36 15.29 -17.97
C VAL A 221 -4.44 15.67 -16.98
N SER A 222 -5.70 15.53 -17.39
CA SER A 222 -6.85 15.68 -16.50
C SER A 222 -7.08 14.37 -15.75
N PHE A 223 -7.03 14.44 -14.41
CA PHE A 223 -7.32 13.32 -13.52
C PHE A 223 -8.62 13.58 -12.76
N ALA A 224 -9.47 12.57 -12.66
CA ALA A 224 -10.68 12.62 -11.85
C ALA A 224 -11.01 11.25 -11.27
N VAL A 225 -11.36 11.21 -9.97
CA VAL A 225 -11.81 10.00 -9.29
C VAL A 225 -12.85 10.33 -8.22
N ALA A 226 -13.80 9.44 -7.99
CA ALA A 226 -14.77 9.57 -6.91
C ALA A 226 -14.19 9.04 -5.59
N PHE A 227 -14.51 9.75 -4.50
CA PHE A 227 -14.33 9.29 -3.12
C PHE A 227 -15.67 9.32 -2.41
N LYS A 228 -16.05 8.24 -1.75
CA LYS A 228 -17.36 8.07 -1.13
C LYS A 228 -17.24 7.74 0.35
N ASN A 229 -18.08 8.36 1.18
CA ASN A 229 -18.30 7.88 2.54
C ASN A 229 -19.19 6.63 2.48
N ILE A 230 -18.60 5.45 2.72
CA ILE A 230 -19.29 4.15 2.72
C ILE A 230 -19.72 3.73 4.11
N GLY A 231 -19.35 4.51 5.14
CA GLY A 231 -19.71 4.30 6.54
C GLY A 231 -21.11 4.82 6.88
N GLN A 232 -21.46 4.64 8.13
CA GLN A 232 -22.74 5.11 8.72
C GLN A 232 -22.58 6.42 9.51
N VAL A 233 -21.35 6.94 9.60
CA VAL A 233 -21.00 8.13 10.37
C VAL A 233 -20.39 9.16 9.44
N ALA A 234 -20.73 10.43 9.68
CA ALA A 234 -20.21 11.54 8.89
C ALA A 234 -18.75 11.86 9.25
N PHE A 235 -17.96 12.25 8.25
CA PHE A 235 -16.72 12.97 8.50
C PHE A 235 -17.01 14.32 9.18
N ARG A 236 -16.20 14.68 10.17
CA ARG A 236 -16.46 15.89 10.98
C ARG A 236 -15.96 17.17 10.32
N ASP A 237 -14.87 17.07 9.55
CA ASP A 237 -14.19 18.20 8.96
C ASP A 237 -13.75 17.88 7.51
N SER A 238 -13.14 18.85 6.87
CA SER A 238 -12.58 18.70 5.53
C SER A 238 -11.50 17.62 5.48
N ILE A 239 -11.53 16.78 4.43
CA ILE A 239 -10.64 15.65 4.25
C ILE A 239 -9.46 16.08 3.39
N LYS A 240 -8.25 15.87 3.87
CA LYS A 240 -7.02 16.15 3.13
C LYS A 240 -6.84 15.15 2.00
N VAL A 241 -6.36 15.63 0.86
CA VAL A 241 -6.01 14.80 -0.31
C VAL A 241 -4.58 15.09 -0.69
N GLU A 242 -3.80 14.07 -0.92
CA GLU A 242 -2.43 14.17 -1.44
C GLU A 242 -2.33 13.43 -2.76
N LEU A 243 -1.77 14.10 -3.77
CA LEU A 243 -1.54 13.54 -5.08
C LEU A 243 -0.06 13.71 -5.42
N LYS A 244 0.63 12.60 -5.61
CA LYS A 244 2.04 12.53 -5.95
C LYS A 244 2.24 11.79 -7.26
N VAL A 245 3.23 12.21 -8.03
CA VAL A 245 3.74 11.47 -9.18
C VAL A 245 5.22 11.17 -8.93
N THR A 246 5.56 9.91 -9.01
CA THR A 246 6.95 9.42 -8.90
C THR A 246 7.44 9.06 -10.29
N ASP A 247 8.53 9.67 -10.72
CA ASP A 247 9.16 9.40 -12.02
C ASP A 247 10.04 8.13 -12.00
N ALA A 248 10.58 7.79 -13.17
CA ALA A 248 11.48 6.63 -13.34
C ALA A 248 12.78 6.72 -12.53
N ASN A 249 13.15 7.92 -12.03
CA ASN A 249 14.33 8.15 -11.19
C ASN A 249 13.99 8.21 -9.70
N ASN A 250 12.76 7.85 -9.32
CA ASN A 250 12.20 7.97 -7.96
C ASN A 250 12.13 9.42 -7.44
N ALA A 251 12.12 10.41 -8.31
CA ALA A 251 11.84 11.79 -7.92
C ALA A 251 10.33 12.00 -7.78
N ASN A 252 9.92 12.62 -6.68
CA ASN A 252 8.52 12.85 -6.36
C ASN A 252 8.11 14.29 -6.69
N GLN A 253 7.03 14.43 -7.43
CA GLN A 253 6.36 15.71 -7.65
C GLN A 253 4.97 15.66 -7.00
N THR A 254 4.66 16.64 -6.16
CA THR A 254 3.34 16.77 -5.52
C THR A 254 2.48 17.76 -6.29
N PHE A 255 1.25 17.35 -6.55
CA PHE A 255 0.25 18.19 -7.22
C PHE A 255 -0.77 18.70 -6.21
N TYR A 256 -1.16 19.94 -6.35
CA TYR A 256 -2.17 20.53 -5.49
C TYR A 256 -3.56 19.95 -5.77
N VAL A 257 -4.20 19.45 -4.73
CA VAL A 257 -5.60 19.02 -4.73
C VAL A 257 -6.32 19.71 -3.58
N PRO A 258 -7.46 20.35 -3.82
CA PRO A 258 -8.25 20.94 -2.75
C PRO A 258 -8.73 19.87 -1.75
N LYS A 259 -8.81 20.22 -0.48
CA LYS A 259 -9.45 19.37 0.52
C LYS A 259 -10.92 19.11 0.13
N LEU A 260 -11.38 17.90 0.37
CA LEU A 260 -12.81 17.57 0.24
C LEU A 260 -13.57 18.17 1.41
N LYS A 261 -14.81 18.54 1.19
CA LYS A 261 -15.73 18.90 2.28
C LYS A 261 -16.04 17.64 3.10
N ALA A 262 -16.45 17.85 4.35
CA ALA A 262 -16.96 16.77 5.19
C ALA A 262 -18.11 16.04 4.46
N LEU A 263 -18.06 14.71 4.46
CA LEU A 263 -19.02 13.86 3.75
C LEU A 263 -19.98 13.22 4.75
N GLN A 264 -21.29 13.34 4.49
CA GLN A 264 -22.31 12.59 5.19
C GLN A 264 -22.29 11.11 4.76
N PRO A 265 -22.90 10.20 5.52
CA PRO A 265 -23.07 8.81 5.12
C PRO A 265 -23.67 8.70 3.72
N GLY A 266 -22.98 7.98 2.83
CA GLY A 266 -23.41 7.79 1.45
C GLY A 266 -23.01 8.90 0.46
N ASP A 267 -22.54 10.07 0.93
CA ASP A 267 -22.08 11.16 0.09
C ASP A 267 -20.86 10.78 -0.74
N THR A 268 -20.79 11.36 -1.93
CA THR A 268 -19.65 11.19 -2.85
C THR A 268 -19.07 12.56 -3.22
N ALA A 269 -17.77 12.67 -3.13
CA ALA A 269 -17.00 13.81 -3.65
C ALA A 269 -16.18 13.39 -4.86
N ILE A 270 -15.96 14.32 -5.79
CA ILE A 270 -15.09 14.10 -6.94
C ILE A 270 -13.77 14.84 -6.73
N ILE A 271 -12.71 14.08 -6.69
CA ILE A 271 -11.33 14.58 -6.68
C ILE A 271 -10.94 14.88 -8.13
N ARG A 272 -10.42 16.09 -8.37
CA ARG A 272 -9.97 16.53 -9.68
C ARG A 272 -8.60 17.16 -9.57
N ALA A 273 -7.74 16.85 -10.53
CA ALA A 273 -6.43 17.47 -10.66
C ALA A 273 -6.05 17.60 -12.14
N VAL A 274 -5.16 18.54 -12.44
CA VAL A 274 -4.51 18.66 -13.73
C VAL A 274 -3.01 18.49 -13.49
N LEU A 275 -2.43 17.48 -14.12
CA LEU A 275 -1.03 17.15 -14.00
C LEU A 275 -0.25 17.86 -15.11
N ASP A 276 0.78 18.57 -14.73
CA ASP A 276 1.75 19.17 -15.65
C ASP A 276 2.85 18.13 -15.96
N THR A 277 3.00 17.76 -17.20
CA THR A 277 3.93 16.72 -17.63
C THR A 277 5.24 17.26 -18.22
N ARG A 278 5.46 18.59 -18.18
CA ARG A 278 6.67 19.21 -18.81
C ARG A 278 7.99 18.67 -18.26
N THR A 279 8.01 18.28 -16.99
CA THR A 279 9.19 17.73 -16.31
C THR A 279 9.16 16.22 -16.20
N LEU A 280 8.10 15.57 -16.70
CA LEU A 280 7.95 14.12 -16.64
C LEU A 280 8.35 13.48 -17.98
N SER A 281 8.89 12.26 -17.92
CA SER A 281 9.18 11.46 -19.10
C SER A 281 9.20 9.97 -18.76
N GLY A 282 8.87 9.12 -19.74
CA GLY A 282 8.81 7.68 -19.54
C GLY A 282 7.64 7.24 -18.66
N LEU A 283 7.81 6.14 -17.95
CA LEU A 283 6.81 5.61 -17.04
C LEU A 283 6.87 6.34 -15.70
N ASN A 284 5.74 6.86 -15.27
CA ASN A 284 5.56 7.54 -13.99
C ASN A 284 4.42 6.87 -13.23
N THR A 285 4.54 6.78 -11.90
CA THR A 285 3.50 6.24 -11.04
C THR A 285 2.82 7.37 -10.27
N LEU A 286 1.52 7.50 -10.46
CA LEU A 286 0.65 8.41 -9.72
C LEU A 286 0.15 7.72 -8.48
N VAL A 287 0.23 8.38 -7.33
CA VAL A 287 -0.28 7.94 -6.04
C VAL A 287 -1.23 9.00 -5.51
N LEU A 288 -2.50 8.65 -5.41
CA LEU A 288 -3.49 9.45 -4.71
C LEU A 288 -3.72 8.85 -3.33
N ASP A 289 -3.65 9.68 -2.29
CA ASP A 289 -3.92 9.30 -0.91
C ASP A 289 -4.92 10.28 -0.31
N VAL A 290 -6.06 9.76 0.14
CA VAL A 290 -7.12 10.54 0.78
C VAL A 290 -7.05 10.33 2.27
N ASN A 291 -6.97 11.43 3.03
CA ASN A 291 -6.73 11.44 4.48
C ASN A 291 -5.37 10.85 4.90
N PRO A 292 -4.26 11.22 4.25
CA PRO A 292 -2.94 10.56 4.41
C PRO A 292 -2.38 10.64 5.82
N GLY A 293 -2.77 11.65 6.62
CA GLY A 293 -2.36 11.79 8.01
C GLY A 293 -3.29 11.11 9.00
N ASN A 294 -4.37 10.48 8.54
CA ASN A 294 -5.46 9.98 9.38
C ASN A 294 -5.96 11.06 10.37
N ASP A 295 -5.98 12.32 9.91
CA ASP A 295 -6.42 13.48 10.72
C ASP A 295 -7.87 13.29 11.17
N GLN A 296 -8.66 12.58 10.39
CA GLN A 296 -9.97 12.08 10.74
C GLN A 296 -9.90 10.55 10.77
N PRO A 297 -9.91 9.92 11.95
CA PRO A 297 -9.79 8.47 12.05
C PRO A 297 -10.85 7.75 11.21
N GLU A 298 -10.43 6.75 10.45
CA GLU A 298 -11.27 5.87 9.63
C GLU A 298 -11.08 4.41 10.05
N GLN A 299 -12.01 3.54 9.65
CA GLN A 299 -11.92 2.12 10.00
C GLN A 299 -10.75 1.45 9.26
N GLN A 300 -10.52 1.85 8.00
CA GLN A 300 -9.42 1.38 7.17
C GLN A 300 -8.89 2.52 6.31
N HIS A 301 -7.59 2.55 6.08
CA HIS A 301 -6.95 3.54 5.21
C HIS A 301 -6.54 2.95 3.84
N THR A 302 -6.45 1.63 3.72
CA THR A 302 -5.96 0.97 2.50
C THR A 302 -6.86 1.20 1.28
N ASN A 303 -8.16 1.45 1.49
CA ASN A 303 -9.13 1.76 0.45
C ASN A 303 -9.16 3.26 0.06
N ASN A 304 -8.31 4.07 0.68
CA ASN A 304 -8.13 5.50 0.42
C ASN A 304 -6.96 5.79 -0.52
N VAL A 305 -6.23 4.76 -0.93
CA VAL A 305 -5.03 4.91 -1.76
C VAL A 305 -5.28 4.33 -3.15
N LEU A 306 -4.95 5.11 -4.17
CA LEU A 306 -5.01 4.70 -5.58
C LEU A 306 -3.63 4.83 -6.21
N PHE A 307 -3.23 3.81 -6.93
CA PHE A 307 -2.06 3.80 -7.80
C PHE A 307 -2.51 3.79 -9.26
N ALA A 308 -1.88 4.59 -10.09
CA ALA A 308 -2.12 4.61 -11.52
C ALA A 308 -0.82 4.90 -12.27
N ASP A 309 -0.65 4.29 -13.43
CA ASP A 309 0.51 4.52 -14.28
C ASP A 309 0.22 5.60 -15.31
N LEU A 310 1.21 6.45 -15.56
CA LEU A 310 1.20 7.51 -16.59
C LEU A 310 2.47 7.40 -17.43
N TYR A 311 2.33 7.08 -18.69
CA TYR A 311 3.44 7.11 -19.64
C TYR A 311 3.49 8.45 -20.34
N VAL A 312 4.63 9.15 -20.22
CA VAL A 312 4.89 10.42 -20.89
C VAL A 312 5.93 10.21 -21.98
N SER A 313 5.51 10.34 -23.22
CA SER A 313 6.41 10.27 -24.38
C SER A 313 7.31 11.51 -24.42
N ALA A 314 8.60 11.29 -24.16
CA ALA A 314 9.57 12.39 -24.14
C ALA A 314 9.71 13.01 -25.52
N ASP A 315 9.78 14.33 -25.56
CA ASP A 315 10.22 15.04 -26.75
C ASP A 315 11.74 14.83 -26.94
N ARG A 316 12.11 14.24 -28.05
CA ARG A 316 13.52 13.88 -28.38
C ARG A 316 14.05 14.58 -29.61
N PHE A 317 13.23 15.35 -30.25
CA PHE A 317 13.61 16.05 -31.45
C PHE A 317 14.16 17.44 -31.12
N ASN A 318 15.26 17.80 -31.78
CA ASN A 318 15.80 19.13 -31.64
C ASN A 318 15.06 20.09 -32.58
N PRO A 319 14.84 21.35 -32.17
CA PRO A 319 14.27 22.36 -33.07
C PRO A 319 15.07 22.52 -34.36
N LEU A 320 14.36 22.68 -35.45
CA LEU A 320 14.96 23.04 -36.73
C LEU A 320 15.40 24.47 -36.66
N LEU A 321 16.65 24.71 -37.11
CA LEU A 321 17.28 26.02 -37.16
C LEU A 321 17.29 26.57 -38.59
N ASP A 322 16.77 27.76 -38.78
CA ASP A 322 16.83 28.52 -40.02
C ASP A 322 17.44 29.91 -39.78
N VAL A 323 18.50 30.27 -40.53
CA VAL A 323 19.22 31.51 -40.32
C VAL A 323 19.29 32.29 -41.64
N THR A 324 18.84 33.53 -41.60
CA THR A 324 18.94 34.46 -42.74
C THR A 324 19.68 35.75 -42.35
N PHE A 325 20.43 36.29 -43.30
CA PHE A 325 21.11 37.58 -43.21
C PHE A 325 20.44 38.53 -44.16
N ASP A 326 19.93 39.67 -43.65
CA ASP A 326 19.19 40.65 -44.44
C ASP A 326 18.06 40.01 -45.30
N ALA A 327 17.35 39.03 -44.69
CA ALA A 327 16.28 38.23 -45.29
C ALA A 327 16.71 37.25 -46.41
N VAL A 328 18.03 36.97 -46.56
CA VAL A 328 18.56 36.04 -47.57
C VAL A 328 19.33 34.93 -46.88
N HIS A 329 19.16 33.69 -47.37
CA HIS A 329 20.05 32.59 -46.97
C HIS A 329 21.39 32.74 -47.68
N ILE A 330 22.45 32.75 -46.89
CA ILE A 330 23.83 32.88 -47.39
C ILE A 330 24.55 31.54 -47.32
N LEU A 331 25.56 31.38 -48.19
CA LEU A 331 26.48 30.25 -48.10
C LEU A 331 27.61 30.57 -47.12
N ASN A 332 28.28 29.50 -46.65
CA ASN A 332 29.43 29.67 -45.79
C ASN A 332 30.52 30.51 -46.54
N ARG A 333 31.02 31.56 -45.90
CA ARG A 333 31.99 32.57 -46.40
C ARG A 333 31.41 33.56 -47.41
N ASP A 334 30.09 33.71 -47.50
CA ASP A 334 29.50 34.83 -48.25
C ASP A 334 29.78 36.16 -47.61
N ILE A 335 29.82 37.19 -48.42
CA ILE A 335 30.00 38.57 -47.96
C ILE A 335 28.70 39.08 -47.39
N VAL A 336 28.75 39.63 -46.15
CA VAL A 336 27.60 40.23 -45.47
C VAL A 336 27.88 41.71 -45.17
N SER A 337 26.84 42.47 -44.89
CA SER A 337 26.91 43.84 -44.42
C SER A 337 27.69 43.94 -43.08
N SER A 338 28.36 45.07 -42.83
CA SER A 338 28.98 45.33 -41.52
C SER A 338 27.93 45.48 -40.39
N ARG A 339 26.67 45.65 -40.70
CA ARG A 339 25.53 45.68 -39.76
C ARG A 339 24.37 44.87 -40.30
N PRO A 340 24.52 43.55 -40.38
CA PRO A 340 23.47 42.70 -40.91
C PRO A 340 22.29 42.58 -39.93
N ASN A 341 21.09 42.43 -40.47
CA ASN A 341 19.96 41.96 -39.69
C ASN A 341 19.87 40.44 -39.82
N ILE A 342 20.34 39.75 -38.80
CA ILE A 342 20.34 38.30 -38.76
C ILE A 342 19.06 37.84 -38.08
N LEU A 343 18.24 37.06 -38.79
CA LEU A 343 17.04 36.42 -38.26
C LEU A 343 17.29 34.92 -38.11
N ILE A 344 17.23 34.45 -36.87
CA ILE A 344 17.39 33.05 -36.53
C ILE A 344 15.98 32.53 -36.14
N LYS A 345 15.43 31.61 -36.91
CA LYS A 345 14.16 30.96 -36.61
C LYS A 345 14.43 29.59 -36.05
N LEU A 346 13.72 29.26 -34.97
CA LEU A 346 13.71 27.96 -34.34
C LEU A 346 12.31 27.42 -34.51
N LYS A 347 12.17 26.29 -35.18
CA LYS A 347 10.87 25.60 -35.36
C LYS A 347 10.94 24.21 -34.77
N ASP A 348 10.00 23.93 -33.87
CA ASP A 348 9.86 22.65 -33.22
C ASP A 348 8.51 22.01 -33.59
N GLU A 349 8.46 20.66 -33.60
CA GLU A 349 7.24 19.92 -33.90
C GLU A 349 6.40 19.67 -32.65
N SER A 350 6.95 19.92 -31.44
CA SER A 350 6.19 19.78 -30.20
C SER A 350 5.03 20.75 -30.16
N ARG A 351 3.85 20.23 -29.84
CA ARG A 351 2.61 21.02 -29.70
C ARG A 351 2.36 21.48 -28.27
N PHE A 352 3.18 21.03 -27.31
CA PHE A 352 2.97 21.22 -25.88
C PHE A 352 4.11 21.93 -25.18
N LEU A 353 5.33 21.86 -25.76
CA LEU A 353 6.53 22.49 -25.22
C LEU A 353 6.90 23.71 -26.06
N ALA A 354 6.41 24.88 -25.69
CA ALA A 354 6.70 26.11 -26.41
C ALA A 354 8.18 26.50 -26.32
N LEU A 355 8.80 26.88 -27.42
CA LEU A 355 10.13 27.49 -27.48
C LEU A 355 10.08 28.91 -26.87
N LYS A 356 10.22 28.99 -25.55
CA LYS A 356 10.15 30.30 -24.82
C LYS A 356 11.22 30.49 -23.75
N ASP A 357 12.04 29.48 -23.48
CA ASP A 357 13.11 29.58 -22.47
C ASP A 357 14.43 29.99 -23.10
N THR A 358 14.85 31.23 -22.85
CA THR A 358 16.12 31.78 -23.35
C THR A 358 17.32 31.26 -22.58
N ALA A 359 17.15 30.64 -21.41
CA ALA A 359 18.27 30.09 -20.63
C ALA A 359 18.95 28.89 -21.34
N LEU A 360 18.24 28.23 -22.26
CA LEU A 360 18.75 27.13 -23.06
C LEU A 360 19.39 27.63 -24.38
N MET A 361 19.40 28.93 -24.64
CA MET A 361 19.88 29.50 -25.91
C MET A 361 21.21 30.24 -25.68
N LYS A 362 22.18 29.95 -26.54
CA LYS A 362 23.47 30.59 -26.52
C LYS A 362 23.81 31.08 -27.92
N LEU A 363 24.17 32.35 -28.07
CA LEU A 363 24.63 32.93 -29.32
C LEU A 363 26.03 33.52 -29.13
N GLN A 364 26.96 33.11 -29.96
CA GLN A 364 28.33 33.54 -29.95
C GLN A 364 28.77 33.94 -31.35
N VAL A 365 29.69 34.87 -31.42
CA VAL A 365 30.38 35.24 -32.69
C VAL A 365 31.86 35.18 -32.44
N ARG A 366 32.59 34.46 -33.28
CA ARG A 366 34.04 34.50 -33.33
C ARG A 366 34.45 35.62 -34.32
N TYR A 367 35.31 36.51 -33.87
CA TYR A 367 35.81 37.63 -34.63
C TYR A 367 37.06 37.24 -35.39
N PRO A 368 37.51 38.08 -36.41
CA PRO A 368 38.69 37.77 -37.23
C PRO A 368 39.99 37.63 -36.43
N ASP A 369 40.09 38.28 -35.27
CA ASP A 369 41.23 38.15 -34.33
C ASP A 369 41.20 36.84 -33.51
N GLY A 370 40.19 36.01 -33.71
CA GLY A 370 39.98 34.73 -33.00
C GLY A 370 39.24 34.90 -31.67
N THR A 371 38.88 36.09 -31.24
CA THR A 371 38.14 36.32 -30.02
C THR A 371 36.68 35.84 -30.13
N LEU A 372 36.17 35.29 -29.03
CA LEU A 372 34.80 34.78 -28.97
C LEU A 372 33.94 35.70 -28.12
N HIS A 373 32.96 36.32 -28.76
CA HIS A 373 32.02 37.24 -28.10
C HIS A 373 30.68 36.52 -27.81
N ASN A 374 30.24 36.60 -26.56
CA ASN A 374 28.93 36.13 -26.12
C ASN A 374 27.91 37.24 -26.23
N TYR A 375 26.77 36.97 -26.83
CA TYR A 375 25.67 37.90 -26.92
C TYR A 375 24.53 37.49 -25.98
N HIS A 376 23.89 38.51 -25.40
CA HIS A 376 22.79 38.31 -24.43
C HIS A 376 21.53 39.01 -24.94
N PHE A 377 20.39 38.50 -24.55
CA PHE A 377 19.09 39.09 -24.89
C PHE A 377 18.93 40.42 -24.14
N ASN A 378 19.22 41.53 -24.81
CA ASN A 378 19.20 42.91 -24.25
C ASN A 378 18.13 43.81 -24.90
N GLY A 379 17.43 43.32 -25.92
CA GLY A 379 16.41 44.07 -26.69
C GLY A 379 16.95 44.95 -27.79
N ASP A 380 18.19 45.47 -27.69
CA ASP A 380 18.78 46.37 -28.67
C ASP A 380 19.57 45.62 -29.74
N THR A 381 20.54 44.80 -29.33
CA THR A 381 21.37 44.02 -30.25
C THR A 381 20.74 42.65 -30.53
N MET A 382 20.13 42.03 -29.51
CA MET A 382 19.53 40.73 -29.64
C MET A 382 18.16 40.70 -28.95
N ARG A 383 17.14 40.41 -29.72
CA ARG A 383 15.74 40.29 -29.25
C ARG A 383 15.22 38.90 -29.49
N PHE A 384 14.59 38.32 -28.47
CA PHE A 384 13.91 37.03 -28.56
C PHE A 384 12.41 37.26 -28.72
N ILE A 385 11.81 36.54 -29.64
CA ILE A 385 10.36 36.46 -29.86
C ILE A 385 9.96 35.00 -29.58
N PRO A 386 9.31 34.71 -28.44
CA PRO A 386 8.93 33.35 -28.06
C PRO A 386 7.86 32.78 -29.00
N ALA A 387 7.81 31.44 -29.06
CA ALA A 387 6.75 30.76 -29.74
C ALA A 387 5.41 30.95 -29.02
N ASP A 388 4.35 31.08 -29.79
CA ASP A 388 2.96 31.11 -29.34
C ASP A 388 2.22 29.89 -29.91
N LEU A 389 2.04 28.87 -29.08
CA LEU A 389 1.35 27.63 -29.48
C LEU A 389 -0.11 27.87 -29.85
N SER A 390 -0.73 28.97 -29.41
CA SER A 390 -2.10 29.32 -29.79
C SER A 390 -2.22 29.70 -31.27
N ALA A 391 -1.13 30.11 -31.89
CA ALA A 391 -1.06 30.41 -33.32
C ALA A 391 -0.92 29.15 -34.20
N GLY A 392 -0.81 27.95 -33.57
CA GLY A 392 -0.75 26.65 -34.27
C GLY A 392 0.63 26.21 -34.69
N GLU A 393 1.68 27.03 -34.50
CA GLU A 393 3.08 26.70 -34.79
C GLU A 393 4.01 26.96 -33.59
N ASN A 394 4.88 26.03 -33.30
CA ASN A 394 5.93 26.19 -32.30
C ASN A 394 7.18 26.79 -32.96
N THR A 395 7.11 28.06 -33.25
CA THR A 395 8.18 28.81 -33.92
C THR A 395 8.59 30.01 -33.07
N ALA A 396 9.83 30.01 -32.62
CA ALA A 396 10.47 31.16 -31.98
C ALA A 396 11.45 31.86 -32.94
N SER A 397 11.74 33.15 -32.70
CA SER A 397 12.67 33.88 -33.52
C SER A 397 13.65 34.69 -32.66
N ILE A 398 14.88 34.84 -33.14
CA ILE A 398 15.87 35.71 -32.59
C ILE A 398 16.22 36.75 -33.66
N GLU A 399 15.97 38.02 -33.40
CA GLU A 399 16.48 39.13 -34.19
C GLU A 399 17.83 39.53 -33.60
N PHE A 400 18.87 39.39 -34.38
CA PHE A 400 20.24 39.72 -33.96
C PHE A 400 20.85 40.76 -34.93
N LYS A 401 21.27 41.91 -34.41
CA LYS A 401 21.78 43.08 -35.15
C LYS A 401 23.20 43.42 -34.67
N PRO A 402 24.19 42.58 -34.98
CA PRO A 402 25.55 42.85 -34.59
C PRO A 402 26.15 44.01 -35.39
N TRP A 403 27.26 44.52 -34.87
CA TRP A 403 28.15 45.40 -35.60
C TRP A 403 29.49 44.69 -35.80
N PHE A 404 29.90 44.56 -37.06
CA PHE A 404 31.17 43.97 -37.48
C PHE A 404 32.10 45.12 -37.90
N PRO A 405 33.03 45.57 -37.00
CA PRO A 405 33.81 46.79 -37.20
C PRO A 405 34.95 46.64 -38.20
N GLU A 406 35.43 45.43 -38.43
CA GLU A 406 36.61 45.12 -39.22
C GLU A 406 36.29 44.17 -40.36
N ASP A 407 37.04 44.28 -41.46
CA ASP A 407 36.98 43.32 -42.56
C ASP A 407 37.62 42.00 -42.12
N GLY A 408 36.99 40.89 -42.39
CA GLY A 408 37.49 39.57 -42.02
C GLY A 408 36.46 38.49 -41.96
N GLU A 409 36.85 37.28 -41.54
CA GLU A 409 35.96 36.16 -41.38
C GLU A 409 35.36 36.16 -39.98
N TYR A 410 34.01 36.16 -39.92
CA TYR A 410 33.22 36.04 -38.67
C TYR A 410 32.51 34.68 -38.69
N GLU A 411 32.51 34.02 -37.57
CA GLU A 411 31.81 32.73 -37.40
C GLU A 411 30.68 32.92 -36.41
N LEU A 412 29.44 32.68 -36.86
CA LEU A 412 28.25 32.67 -36.02
C LEU A 412 28.11 31.26 -35.43
N ILE A 413 28.04 31.18 -34.10
CA ILE A 413 27.98 29.93 -33.33
C ILE A 413 26.75 29.95 -32.41
#